data_8cf3352126d9f8483e3270f04d3bb780
#
_entry.id   8cf3352126d9f8483e3270f04d3bb780
#
_cell.length_a   1.000
_cell.length_b   1.000
_cell.length_c   1.000
_cell.angle_alpha   90.00
_cell.angle_beta   90.00
_cell.angle_gamma   90.00
#
_symmetry.space_group_name_H-M   'P 1'
#
loop_
_entity.id
_entity.type
_entity.pdbx_description
1 polymer ?
#
loop_
_entity_poly.entity_id
_entity_poly.type
_entity_poly.pdbx_seq_one_letter_code
_entity_poly.pdbx_strand_id
1 'polypeptide(L)'
;MTLAKRIIPCLDIDNGRVVKGTKFLDIQDAGDPVEVAKRYDMEGADEIAFLDITATHENRKTIIETVENVASEVFIPLTVGGGVSSYNDVITLLKAGADKVAINSAAVNNPDIINEVTDKTGSQCIVAAVDAKKESAERWAVYTHGGRKKTELNALSWCIDLEKRGAGEILLTSMDKDGTKEGFDIDLLKAVSSNINIPLIASGGAGTLAHMKEAVINGKSDAVLAASIFHFCTYSVNEAKQYLKAVSYTHLTLPTSTHG
;
A
#
# COMPACT_ATOMS: atom_id res chain seq x y z
N MET A 1 11.19 17.86 12.77
CA MET A 1 11.80 16.66 12.17
C MET A 1 10.82 16.15 11.14
N THR A 2 11.19 16.11 9.87
CA THR A 2 10.39 15.44 8.84
C THR A 2 10.50 13.94 9.09
N LEU A 3 9.37 13.26 9.34
CA LEU A 3 9.31 11.80 9.41
C LEU A 3 9.89 11.20 8.13
N ALA A 4 10.71 10.17 8.25
CA ALA A 4 11.21 9.42 7.10
C ALA A 4 10.03 8.84 6.33
N LYS A 5 10.03 8.99 5.02
CA LYS A 5 9.00 8.43 4.15
C LYS A 5 9.34 6.99 3.80
N ARG A 6 8.36 6.09 3.86
CA ARG A 6 8.55 4.65 3.62
C ARG A 6 8.45 4.32 2.13
N ILE A 7 9.27 3.38 1.68
CA ILE A 7 9.17 2.74 0.37
C ILE A 7 8.77 1.29 0.60
N ILE A 8 7.63 0.91 0.02
CA ILE A 8 6.96 -0.37 0.23
C ILE A 8 6.86 -1.12 -1.11
N PRO A 9 7.75 -2.08 -1.38
CA PRO A 9 7.54 -3.01 -2.49
C PRO A 9 6.27 -3.82 -2.26
N CYS A 10 5.45 -3.97 -3.34
CA CYS A 10 4.23 -4.77 -3.31
C CYS A 10 4.42 -6.04 -4.13
N LEU A 11 4.08 -7.18 -3.55
CA LEU A 11 4.09 -8.49 -4.17
C LEU A 11 2.65 -8.98 -4.32
N ASP A 12 2.19 -9.09 -5.57
CA ASP A 12 0.95 -9.77 -5.89
C ASP A 12 1.20 -11.29 -5.77
N ILE A 13 0.41 -11.98 -4.95
CA ILE A 13 0.56 -13.42 -4.72
C ILE A 13 -0.59 -14.17 -5.40
N ASP A 14 -0.24 -15.17 -6.19
CA ASP A 14 -1.15 -16.13 -6.79
C ASP A 14 -0.64 -17.56 -6.53
N ASN A 15 -1.45 -18.38 -5.88
CA ASN A 15 -1.11 -19.78 -5.57
C ASN A 15 0.29 -19.96 -4.92
N GLY A 16 0.67 -19.06 -4.00
CA GLY A 16 1.96 -19.09 -3.30
C GLY A 16 3.16 -18.65 -4.14
N ARG A 17 2.94 -18.05 -5.30
CA ARG A 17 3.98 -17.48 -6.16
C ARG A 17 3.82 -15.97 -6.28
N VAL A 18 4.93 -15.24 -6.36
CA VAL A 18 4.89 -13.83 -6.74
C VAL A 18 4.55 -13.75 -8.21
N VAL A 19 3.56 -12.94 -8.53
CA VAL A 19 3.12 -12.75 -9.90
C VAL A 19 3.08 -11.27 -10.26
N LYS A 20 3.16 -10.99 -11.54
CA LYS A 20 2.94 -9.64 -12.05
C LYS A 20 2.15 -9.66 -13.33
N GLY A 21 1.08 -8.88 -13.36
CA GLY A 21 0.26 -8.64 -14.53
C GLY A 21 -0.02 -7.14 -14.70
N THR A 22 -0.40 -6.74 -15.90
CA THR A 22 -0.93 -5.41 -16.17
C THR A 22 -2.44 -5.48 -16.09
N LYS A 23 -3.05 -4.75 -15.13
CA LYS A 23 -4.52 -4.77 -14.90
C LYS A 23 -5.09 -6.18 -14.71
N PHE A 24 -4.36 -7.06 -14.00
CA PHE A 24 -4.71 -8.47 -13.77
C PHE A 24 -4.82 -9.33 -15.06
N LEU A 25 -4.21 -8.88 -16.16
CA LEU A 25 -4.08 -9.60 -17.41
C LEU A 25 -2.61 -9.95 -17.65
N ASP A 26 -2.36 -11.01 -18.43
CA ASP A 26 -1.01 -11.50 -18.77
C ASP A 26 -0.13 -11.70 -17.53
N ILE A 27 -0.65 -12.45 -16.55
CA ILE A 27 0.03 -12.76 -15.30
C ILE A 27 1.30 -13.56 -15.60
N GLN A 28 2.45 -13.03 -15.21
CA GLN A 28 3.76 -13.67 -15.30
C GLN A 28 4.27 -14.02 -13.91
N ASP A 29 4.88 -15.18 -13.77
CA ASP A 29 5.58 -15.59 -12.54
C ASP A 29 6.80 -14.68 -12.33
N ALA A 30 6.90 -14.07 -11.16
CA ALA A 30 7.98 -13.17 -10.76
C ALA A 30 8.89 -13.76 -9.67
N GLY A 31 8.67 -15.03 -9.28
CA GLY A 31 9.57 -15.77 -8.43
C GLY A 31 8.95 -16.32 -7.13
N ASP A 32 9.84 -16.87 -6.30
CA ASP A 32 9.50 -17.33 -4.96
C ASP A 32 9.30 -16.15 -4.00
N PRO A 33 8.22 -16.11 -3.21
CA PRO A 33 7.94 -14.99 -2.30
C PRO A 33 9.04 -14.74 -1.27
N VAL A 34 9.66 -15.79 -0.72
CA VAL A 34 10.72 -15.68 0.29
C VAL A 34 11.96 -15.05 -0.33
N GLU A 35 12.38 -15.53 -1.50
CA GLU A 35 13.56 -15.01 -2.18
C GLU A 35 13.38 -13.56 -2.64
N VAL A 36 12.19 -13.22 -3.12
CA VAL A 36 11.87 -11.84 -3.52
C VAL A 36 11.83 -10.91 -2.30
N ALA A 37 11.22 -11.35 -1.20
CA ALA A 37 11.17 -10.59 0.05
C ALA A 37 12.56 -10.36 0.66
N LYS A 38 13.41 -11.39 0.71
CA LYS A 38 14.82 -11.27 1.14
C LYS A 38 15.59 -10.25 0.30
N ARG A 39 15.39 -10.25 -1.01
CA ARG A 39 16.03 -9.26 -1.89
C ARG A 39 15.63 -7.84 -1.50
N TYR A 40 14.34 -7.57 -1.27
CA TYR A 40 13.89 -6.25 -0.88
C TYR A 40 14.33 -5.83 0.51
N ASP A 41 14.43 -6.76 1.45
CA ASP A 41 15.01 -6.50 2.77
C ASP A 41 16.50 -6.09 2.64
N MET A 42 17.29 -6.83 1.87
CA MET A 42 18.70 -6.50 1.59
C MET A 42 18.86 -5.17 0.85
N GLU A 43 17.91 -4.78 -0.01
CA GLU A 43 17.88 -3.49 -0.68
C GLU A 43 17.43 -2.35 0.25
N GLY A 44 17.02 -2.67 1.48
CA GLY A 44 16.64 -1.72 2.51
C GLY A 44 15.22 -1.19 2.39
N ALA A 45 14.26 -2.00 1.92
CA ALA A 45 12.85 -1.66 1.98
C ALA A 45 12.41 -1.35 3.43
N ASP A 46 11.47 -0.42 3.58
CA ASP A 46 10.98 -0.04 4.92
C ASP A 46 9.85 -0.95 5.41
N GLU A 47 9.20 -1.63 4.48
CA GLU A 47 8.07 -2.55 4.69
C GLU A 47 7.86 -3.33 3.38
N ILE A 48 7.23 -4.49 3.44
CA ILE A 48 6.78 -5.25 2.26
C ILE A 48 5.28 -5.46 2.36
N ALA A 49 4.58 -5.32 1.23
CA ALA A 49 3.15 -5.63 1.14
C ALA A 49 2.91 -6.88 0.29
N PHE A 50 2.18 -7.86 0.83
CA PHE A 50 1.67 -9.02 0.12
C PHE A 50 0.18 -8.87 -0.15
N LEU A 51 -0.22 -8.94 -1.40
CA LEU A 51 -1.62 -8.88 -1.81
C LEU A 51 -2.00 -10.20 -2.50
N ASP A 52 -2.80 -11.02 -1.82
CA ASP A 52 -3.41 -12.21 -2.43
C ASP A 52 -4.49 -11.79 -3.42
N ILE A 53 -4.19 -11.96 -4.71
CA ILE A 53 -5.10 -11.58 -5.81
C ILE A 53 -6.11 -12.67 -6.18
N THR A 54 -5.94 -13.88 -5.64
CA THR A 54 -6.77 -15.06 -5.93
C THR A 54 -7.66 -15.50 -4.78
N ALA A 55 -7.79 -14.66 -3.76
CA ALA A 55 -8.45 -14.96 -2.49
C ALA A 55 -9.74 -15.79 -2.61
N THR A 56 -9.58 -17.10 -2.82
CA THR A 56 -10.62 -18.11 -2.70
C THR A 56 -10.44 -18.85 -1.38
N HIS A 57 -11.47 -19.56 -0.94
CA HIS A 57 -11.40 -20.32 0.31
C HIS A 57 -10.30 -21.41 0.29
N GLU A 58 -9.99 -21.94 -0.89
CA GLU A 58 -8.97 -22.98 -1.08
C GLU A 58 -7.53 -22.42 -1.01
N ASN A 59 -7.32 -21.19 -1.43
CA ASN A 59 -5.99 -20.56 -1.47
C ASN A 59 -5.58 -19.95 -0.13
N ARG A 60 -6.50 -19.86 0.84
CA ARG A 60 -6.21 -19.26 2.15
C ARG A 60 -5.10 -19.98 2.92
N LYS A 61 -5.04 -21.29 2.84
CA LYS A 61 -3.97 -22.06 3.49
C LYS A 61 -2.60 -21.74 2.88
N THR A 62 -2.54 -21.63 1.58
CA THR A 62 -1.31 -21.31 0.84
C THR A 62 -0.75 -19.92 1.22
N ILE A 63 -1.62 -18.92 1.35
CA ILE A 63 -1.14 -17.57 1.75
C ILE A 63 -0.62 -17.57 3.21
N ILE A 64 -1.25 -18.31 4.12
CA ILE A 64 -0.80 -18.43 5.51
C ILE A 64 0.59 -19.06 5.55
N GLU A 65 0.81 -20.19 4.86
CA GLU A 65 2.11 -20.87 4.77
C GLU A 65 3.18 -19.93 4.14
N THR A 66 2.80 -19.17 3.12
CA THR A 66 3.69 -18.18 2.49
C THR A 66 4.09 -17.08 3.49
N VAL A 67 3.15 -16.54 4.26
CA VAL A 67 3.40 -15.52 5.28
C VAL A 67 4.32 -16.06 6.36
N GLU A 68 4.08 -17.27 6.89
CA GLU A 68 4.94 -17.92 7.88
C GLU A 68 6.37 -18.08 7.38
N ASN A 69 6.55 -18.55 6.15
CA ASN A 69 7.87 -18.74 5.55
C ASN A 69 8.60 -17.40 5.37
N VAL A 70 7.93 -16.37 4.89
CA VAL A 70 8.55 -15.04 4.73
C VAL A 70 8.88 -14.43 6.08
N ALA A 71 7.96 -14.44 7.03
CA ALA A 71 8.16 -13.87 8.36
C ALA A 71 9.30 -14.53 9.14
N SER A 72 9.64 -15.78 8.82
CA SER A 72 10.79 -16.47 9.43
C SER A 72 12.14 -16.01 8.89
N GLU A 73 12.18 -15.36 7.73
CA GLU A 73 13.41 -15.06 6.99
C GLU A 73 13.64 -13.57 6.75
N VAL A 74 12.59 -12.73 6.92
CA VAL A 74 12.61 -11.29 6.65
C VAL A 74 12.21 -10.53 7.91
N PHE A 75 12.95 -9.46 8.23
CA PHE A 75 12.81 -8.76 9.52
C PHE A 75 12.27 -7.32 9.38
N ILE A 76 11.88 -6.91 8.19
CA ILE A 76 11.14 -5.67 7.97
C ILE A 76 9.62 -5.92 8.06
N PRO A 77 8.82 -4.92 8.44
CA PRO A 77 7.37 -5.09 8.59
C PRO A 77 6.70 -5.68 7.36
N LEU A 78 5.81 -6.65 7.58
CA LEU A 78 5.04 -7.34 6.56
C LEU A 78 3.56 -6.98 6.67
N THR A 79 3.03 -6.32 5.64
CA THR A 79 1.60 -6.06 5.48
C THR A 79 0.99 -7.11 4.55
N VAL A 80 -0.07 -7.78 4.98
CA VAL A 80 -0.75 -8.82 4.20
C VAL A 80 -2.19 -8.42 3.93
N GLY A 81 -2.61 -8.51 2.66
CA GLY A 81 -3.97 -8.21 2.22
C GLY A 81 -4.48 -9.22 1.21
N GLY A 82 -5.75 -9.09 0.84
CA GLY A 82 -6.45 -10.02 -0.05
C GLY A 82 -7.33 -11.01 0.71
N GLY A 83 -8.60 -11.08 0.34
CA GLY A 83 -9.56 -12.03 0.88
C GLY A 83 -9.88 -11.94 2.38
N VAL A 84 -9.39 -10.93 3.08
CA VAL A 84 -9.69 -10.73 4.50
C VAL A 84 -11.15 -10.31 4.67
N SER A 85 -11.93 -11.13 5.38
CA SER A 85 -13.39 -10.98 5.48
C SER A 85 -13.92 -10.95 6.92
N SER A 86 -13.11 -11.34 7.89
CA SER A 86 -13.51 -11.47 9.29
C SER A 86 -12.38 -11.14 10.26
N TYR A 87 -12.74 -10.89 11.51
CA TYR A 87 -11.78 -10.79 12.62
C TYR A 87 -10.86 -12.01 12.71
N ASN A 88 -11.41 -13.22 12.53
CA ASN A 88 -10.61 -14.44 12.60
C ASN A 88 -9.54 -14.51 11.49
N ASP A 89 -9.84 -13.99 10.29
CA ASP A 89 -8.86 -13.92 9.22
C ASP A 89 -7.68 -13.00 9.62
N VAL A 90 -7.99 -11.85 10.22
CA VAL A 90 -6.97 -10.92 10.70
C VAL A 90 -6.08 -11.58 11.75
N ILE A 91 -6.66 -12.20 12.77
CA ILE A 91 -5.90 -12.88 13.82
C ILE A 91 -5.04 -14.02 13.26
N THR A 92 -5.55 -14.75 12.28
CA THR A 92 -4.81 -15.85 11.65
C THR A 92 -3.57 -15.33 10.92
N LEU A 93 -3.69 -14.23 10.15
CA LEU A 93 -2.56 -13.61 9.46
C LEU A 93 -1.54 -13.00 10.43
N LEU A 94 -2.00 -12.32 11.49
CA LEU A 94 -1.10 -11.79 12.53
C LEU A 94 -0.34 -12.91 13.25
N LYS A 95 -0.98 -14.04 13.54
CA LYS A 95 -0.31 -15.23 14.13
C LYS A 95 0.67 -15.90 13.19
N ALA A 96 0.43 -15.83 11.88
CA ALA A 96 1.35 -16.33 10.85
C ALA A 96 2.60 -15.45 10.70
N GLY A 97 2.63 -14.26 11.31
CA GLY A 97 3.79 -13.37 11.31
C GLY A 97 3.60 -12.08 10.52
N ALA A 98 2.39 -11.78 10.04
CA ALA A 98 2.10 -10.46 9.49
C ALA A 98 2.11 -9.41 10.63
N ASP A 99 2.74 -8.26 10.39
CA ASP A 99 2.72 -7.11 11.30
C ASP A 99 1.43 -6.30 11.12
N LYS A 100 0.94 -6.24 9.89
CA LYS A 100 -0.28 -5.51 9.52
C LYS A 100 -1.15 -6.32 8.57
N VAL A 101 -2.44 -6.08 8.64
CA VAL A 101 -3.43 -6.69 7.76
C VAL A 101 -4.22 -5.62 7.02
N ALA A 102 -4.24 -5.73 5.68
CA ALA A 102 -4.98 -4.81 4.82
C ALA A 102 -6.42 -5.31 4.56
N ILE A 103 -7.40 -4.46 4.84
CA ILE A 103 -8.83 -4.76 4.70
C ILE A 103 -9.45 -3.79 3.70
N ASN A 104 -10.12 -4.29 2.67
CA ASN A 104 -10.81 -3.50 1.65
C ASN A 104 -12.32 -3.85 1.62
N SER A 105 -12.72 -4.81 0.79
CA SER A 105 -14.13 -5.11 0.50
C SER A 105 -14.95 -5.46 1.75
N ALA A 106 -14.34 -6.11 2.74
CA ALA A 106 -15.01 -6.44 3.99
C ALA A 106 -15.41 -5.18 4.76
N ALA A 107 -14.54 -4.17 4.81
CA ALA A 107 -14.85 -2.89 5.46
C ALA A 107 -15.97 -2.12 4.75
N VAL A 108 -16.03 -2.18 3.42
CA VAL A 108 -17.14 -1.56 2.66
C VAL A 108 -18.46 -2.27 2.91
N ASN A 109 -18.45 -3.61 3.00
CA ASN A 109 -19.65 -4.41 3.26
C ASN A 109 -20.14 -4.31 4.71
N ASN A 110 -19.21 -4.27 5.66
CA ASN A 110 -19.45 -4.13 7.10
C ASN A 110 -18.38 -3.24 7.72
N PRO A 111 -18.59 -1.92 7.81
CA PRO A 111 -17.60 -0.99 8.36
C PRO A 111 -17.20 -1.27 9.81
N ASP A 112 -18.08 -1.90 10.59
CA ASP A 112 -17.83 -2.19 11.99
C ASP A 112 -16.72 -3.22 12.21
N ILE A 113 -16.31 -3.95 11.16
CA ILE A 113 -15.15 -4.84 11.23
C ILE A 113 -13.87 -4.09 11.61
N ILE A 114 -13.72 -2.83 11.17
CA ILE A 114 -12.56 -2.01 11.54
C ILE A 114 -12.56 -1.76 13.05
N ASN A 115 -13.69 -1.34 13.62
CA ASN A 115 -13.83 -1.13 15.05
C ASN A 115 -13.55 -2.43 15.83
N GLU A 116 -14.19 -3.55 15.42
CA GLU A 116 -14.02 -4.84 16.06
C GLU A 116 -12.57 -5.29 16.14
N VAL A 117 -11.85 -5.15 15.01
CA VAL A 117 -10.47 -5.61 14.93
C VAL A 117 -9.55 -4.66 15.71
N THR A 118 -9.69 -3.35 15.55
CA THR A 118 -8.81 -2.37 16.19
C THR A 118 -8.96 -2.35 17.71
N ASP A 119 -10.16 -2.57 18.23
CA ASP A 119 -10.41 -2.68 19.68
C ASP A 119 -9.65 -3.86 20.31
N LYS A 120 -9.41 -4.92 19.53
CA LYS A 120 -8.80 -6.16 20.02
C LYS A 120 -7.30 -6.29 19.72
N THR A 121 -6.84 -5.69 18.62
CA THR A 121 -5.44 -5.82 18.14
C THR A 121 -4.65 -4.52 18.21
N GLY A 122 -5.34 -3.40 18.32
CA GLY A 122 -4.77 -2.06 18.16
C GLY A 122 -4.77 -1.58 16.72
N SER A 123 -4.87 -0.26 16.56
CA SER A 123 -4.93 0.42 15.24
C SER A 123 -3.70 0.13 14.37
N GLN A 124 -2.52 -0.01 14.98
CA GLN A 124 -1.24 -0.19 14.28
C GLN A 124 -1.19 -1.46 13.41
N CYS A 125 -2.06 -2.45 13.66
CA CYS A 125 -2.12 -3.69 12.89
C CYS A 125 -3.05 -3.60 11.67
N ILE A 126 -3.80 -2.51 11.51
CA ILE A 126 -4.85 -2.41 10.49
C ILE A 126 -4.55 -1.33 9.47
N VAL A 127 -4.45 -1.77 8.22
CA VAL A 127 -4.38 -0.92 7.02
C VAL A 127 -5.72 -0.98 6.32
N ALA A 128 -6.41 0.15 6.20
CA ALA A 128 -7.63 0.21 5.40
C ALA A 128 -7.27 0.47 3.93
N ALA A 129 -7.49 -0.51 3.06
CA ALA A 129 -7.22 -0.40 1.64
C ALA A 129 -8.45 0.17 0.90
N VAL A 130 -8.21 1.18 0.06
CA VAL A 130 -9.24 1.90 -0.69
C VAL A 130 -8.85 1.98 -2.16
N ASP A 131 -9.61 1.31 -3.02
CA ASP A 131 -9.48 1.43 -4.47
C ASP A 131 -10.41 2.53 -4.95
N ALA A 132 -9.84 3.59 -5.52
CA ALA A 132 -10.55 4.81 -5.90
C ALA A 132 -10.45 5.05 -7.41
N LYS A 133 -11.57 5.41 -8.04
CA LYS A 133 -11.64 5.77 -9.45
C LYS A 133 -12.28 7.14 -9.62
N LYS A 134 -11.66 8.02 -10.42
CA LYS A 134 -12.13 9.39 -10.65
C LYS A 134 -13.46 9.39 -11.41
N GLU A 135 -14.42 10.14 -10.93
CA GLU A 135 -15.72 10.35 -11.57
C GLU A 135 -15.90 11.80 -12.06
N SER A 136 -15.36 12.74 -11.30
CA SER A 136 -15.38 14.16 -11.64
C SER A 136 -14.16 14.88 -11.04
N ALA A 137 -14.07 16.19 -11.15
CA ALA A 137 -12.91 16.98 -10.67
C ALA A 137 -12.61 16.76 -9.18
N GLU A 138 -13.65 16.57 -8.34
CA GLU A 138 -13.52 16.49 -6.88
C GLU A 138 -14.15 15.21 -6.30
N ARG A 139 -14.45 14.22 -7.14
CA ARG A 139 -15.10 12.99 -6.70
C ARG A 139 -14.40 11.75 -7.24
N TRP A 140 -14.06 10.83 -6.34
CA TRP A 140 -13.58 9.48 -6.64
C TRP A 140 -14.51 8.46 -6.01
N ALA A 141 -15.05 7.54 -6.80
CA ALA A 141 -15.84 6.43 -6.30
C ALA A 141 -14.95 5.33 -5.73
N VAL A 142 -15.38 4.73 -4.61
CA VAL A 142 -14.74 3.55 -4.04
C VAL A 142 -15.17 2.31 -4.82
N TYR A 143 -14.21 1.42 -5.08
CA TYR A 143 -14.44 0.11 -5.69
C TYR A 143 -14.05 -1.01 -4.75
N THR A 144 -14.66 -2.17 -4.95
CA THR A 144 -14.41 -3.40 -4.18
C THR A 144 -14.11 -4.56 -5.13
N HIS A 145 -13.76 -5.73 -4.54
CA HIS A 145 -13.50 -6.97 -5.30
C HIS A 145 -12.39 -6.80 -6.36
N GLY A 146 -11.27 -6.15 -5.97
CA GLY A 146 -10.17 -5.89 -6.90
C GLY A 146 -10.58 -4.97 -8.04
N GLY A 147 -11.33 -3.91 -7.75
CA GLY A 147 -11.76 -2.91 -8.72
C GLY A 147 -12.94 -3.30 -9.62
N ARG A 148 -13.58 -4.45 -9.36
CA ARG A 148 -14.65 -4.98 -10.24
C ARG A 148 -16.03 -4.44 -9.91
N LYS A 149 -16.28 -4.01 -8.67
CA LYS A 149 -17.61 -3.56 -8.22
C LYS A 149 -17.54 -2.13 -7.70
N LYS A 150 -18.20 -1.22 -8.42
CA LYS A 150 -18.39 0.16 -7.99
C LYS A 150 -19.32 0.23 -6.79
N THR A 151 -19.06 1.17 -5.89
CA THR A 151 -19.94 1.53 -4.77
C THR A 151 -20.43 2.97 -4.89
N GLU A 152 -21.36 3.38 -4.04
CA GLU A 152 -21.81 4.78 -3.95
C GLU A 152 -20.92 5.64 -3.04
N LEU A 153 -19.91 5.04 -2.38
CA LEU A 153 -19.04 5.74 -1.46
C LEU A 153 -18.09 6.68 -2.21
N ASN A 154 -17.89 7.87 -1.66
CA ASN A 154 -16.82 8.78 -2.07
C ASN A 154 -15.54 8.44 -1.31
N ALA A 155 -14.41 8.32 -2.01
CA ALA A 155 -13.14 7.89 -1.41
C ALA A 155 -12.66 8.82 -0.28
N LEU A 156 -12.83 10.15 -0.42
CA LEU A 156 -12.44 11.09 0.62
C LEU A 156 -13.25 10.87 1.91
N SER A 157 -14.57 10.87 1.82
CA SER A 157 -15.44 10.67 2.99
C SER A 157 -15.25 9.29 3.59
N TRP A 158 -14.96 8.29 2.77
CA TRP A 158 -14.68 6.93 3.22
C TRP A 158 -13.36 6.83 4.00
N CYS A 159 -12.28 7.45 3.53
CA CYS A 159 -11.02 7.50 4.26
C CYS A 159 -11.16 8.19 5.63
N ILE A 160 -11.95 9.28 5.70
CA ILE A 160 -12.25 9.95 6.98
C ILE A 160 -13.06 9.04 7.92
N ASP A 161 -14.01 8.27 7.39
CA ASP A 161 -14.79 7.32 8.22
C ASP A 161 -13.92 6.17 8.73
N LEU A 162 -13.04 5.63 7.88
CA LEU A 162 -12.09 4.57 8.27
C LEU A 162 -11.14 5.02 9.39
N GLU A 163 -10.60 6.26 9.32
CA GLU A 163 -9.81 6.84 10.41
C GLU A 163 -10.62 6.91 11.71
N LYS A 164 -11.85 7.42 11.66
CA LYS A 164 -12.73 7.51 12.83
C LYS A 164 -13.07 6.16 13.45
N ARG A 165 -13.07 5.09 12.64
CA ARG A 165 -13.29 3.71 13.07
C ARG A 165 -12.04 3.07 13.67
N GLY A 166 -10.89 3.75 13.60
CA GLY A 166 -9.66 3.32 14.23
C GLY A 166 -8.65 2.65 13.29
N ALA A 167 -8.82 2.76 11.96
CA ALA A 167 -7.78 2.31 11.03
C ALA A 167 -6.44 2.98 11.36
N GLY A 168 -5.35 2.23 11.34
CA GLY A 168 -4.01 2.74 11.65
C GLY A 168 -3.35 3.43 10.47
N GLU A 169 -3.66 3.00 9.24
CA GLU A 169 -3.14 3.57 7.99
C GLU A 169 -4.17 3.44 6.86
N ILE A 170 -4.07 4.29 5.86
CA ILE A 170 -4.83 4.19 4.61
C ILE A 170 -3.88 3.78 3.46
N LEU A 171 -4.18 2.67 2.79
CA LEU A 171 -3.57 2.30 1.51
C LEU A 171 -4.51 2.75 0.39
N LEU A 172 -4.16 3.83 -0.31
CA LEU A 172 -5.00 4.46 -1.32
C LEU A 172 -4.49 4.17 -2.72
N THR A 173 -5.24 3.37 -3.48
CA THR A 173 -4.91 3.01 -4.85
C THR A 173 -5.76 3.80 -5.84
N SER A 174 -5.12 4.58 -6.72
CA SER A 174 -5.80 5.16 -7.87
C SER A 174 -5.91 4.13 -8.99
N MET A 175 -7.13 3.68 -9.27
CA MET A 175 -7.41 2.74 -10.37
C MET A 175 -7.14 3.34 -11.74
N ASP A 176 -7.25 4.67 -11.88
CA ASP A 176 -6.97 5.37 -13.13
C ASP A 176 -5.47 5.38 -13.44
N LYS A 177 -4.63 5.32 -12.41
CA LYS A 177 -3.17 5.36 -12.51
C LYS A 177 -2.51 3.99 -12.40
N ASP A 178 -3.20 3.00 -11.81
CA ASP A 178 -2.62 1.68 -11.60
C ASP A 178 -2.23 1.01 -12.92
N GLY A 179 -0.98 0.51 -12.98
CA GLY A 179 -0.38 -0.11 -14.16
C GLY A 179 0.03 0.84 -15.28
N THR A 180 -0.28 2.16 -15.22
CA THR A 180 0.04 3.12 -16.31
C THR A 180 1.50 3.55 -16.32
N LYS A 181 2.18 3.56 -15.16
CA LYS A 181 3.53 4.12 -14.98
C LYS A 181 3.63 5.64 -15.27
N GLU A 182 2.52 6.37 -15.26
CA GLU A 182 2.43 7.81 -15.60
C GLU A 182 2.43 8.73 -14.38
N GLY A 183 2.70 8.21 -13.20
CA GLY A 183 2.68 8.93 -11.93
C GLY A 183 1.40 8.68 -11.13
N PHE A 184 1.49 9.00 -9.84
CA PHE A 184 0.38 8.85 -8.89
C PHE A 184 -0.72 9.89 -9.13
N ASP A 185 -1.94 9.63 -8.65
CA ASP A 185 -3.04 10.61 -8.66
C ASP A 185 -2.82 11.63 -7.53
N ILE A 186 -2.10 12.71 -7.85
CA ILE A 186 -1.72 13.73 -6.88
C ILE A 186 -2.93 14.48 -6.33
N ASP A 187 -3.98 14.68 -7.13
CA ASP A 187 -5.21 15.35 -6.70
C ASP A 187 -5.93 14.51 -5.64
N LEU A 188 -6.06 13.20 -5.88
CA LEU A 188 -6.62 12.25 -4.91
C LEU A 188 -5.82 12.21 -3.62
N LEU A 189 -4.49 12.10 -3.73
CA LEU A 189 -3.60 12.07 -2.57
C LEU A 189 -3.72 13.35 -1.73
N LYS A 190 -3.71 14.53 -2.36
CA LYS A 190 -3.90 15.82 -1.68
C LYS A 190 -5.25 15.92 -0.98
N ALA A 191 -6.32 15.50 -1.68
CA ALA A 191 -7.66 15.53 -1.12
C ALA A 191 -7.75 14.70 0.16
N VAL A 192 -7.18 13.48 0.16
CA VAL A 192 -7.22 12.60 1.32
C VAL A 192 -6.23 13.05 2.40
N SER A 193 -4.95 13.29 2.07
CA SER A 193 -3.91 13.64 3.05
C SER A 193 -4.18 14.95 3.81
N SER A 194 -5.00 15.83 3.26
CA SER A 194 -5.37 17.09 3.92
C SER A 194 -6.54 16.93 4.91
N ASN A 195 -7.19 15.76 4.95
CA ASN A 195 -8.40 15.51 5.73
C ASN A 195 -8.31 14.33 6.70
N ILE A 196 -7.17 13.63 6.73
CA ILE A 196 -6.88 12.56 7.68
C ILE A 196 -5.59 12.87 8.43
N ASN A 197 -5.41 12.28 9.64
CA ASN A 197 -4.22 12.43 10.48
C ASN A 197 -3.40 11.13 10.57
N ILE A 198 -3.93 10.01 10.10
CA ILE A 198 -3.22 8.73 10.04
C ILE A 198 -2.37 8.64 8.76
N PRO A 199 -1.31 7.83 8.75
CA PRO A 199 -0.44 7.67 7.59
C PRO A 199 -1.19 7.29 6.32
N LEU A 200 -0.79 7.92 5.20
CA LEU A 200 -1.32 7.65 3.86
C LEU A 200 -0.25 6.98 3.00
N ILE A 201 -0.57 5.79 2.49
CA ILE A 201 0.25 5.03 1.54
C ILE A 201 -0.29 5.28 0.13
N ALA A 202 0.52 5.90 -0.73
CA ALA A 202 0.17 6.12 -2.13
C ALA A 202 0.39 4.86 -2.97
N SER A 203 -0.61 4.46 -3.76
CA SER A 203 -0.55 3.29 -4.65
C SER A 203 -1.14 3.59 -6.03
N GLY A 204 -0.58 2.96 -7.06
CA GLY A 204 -1.00 3.09 -8.46
C GLY A 204 -0.28 4.21 -9.22
N GLY A 205 0.44 3.86 -10.29
CA GLY A 205 1.06 4.79 -11.24
C GLY A 205 2.58 4.99 -11.13
N ALA A 206 3.26 4.33 -10.20
CA ALA A 206 4.71 4.43 -10.06
C ALA A 206 5.45 3.96 -11.34
N GLY A 207 6.15 4.87 -12.00
CA GLY A 207 6.94 4.58 -13.20
C GLY A 207 8.37 5.09 -13.12
N THR A 208 8.61 6.13 -12.31
CA THR A 208 9.93 6.75 -12.11
C THR A 208 10.12 7.17 -10.66
N LEU A 209 11.38 7.44 -10.27
CA LEU A 209 11.70 8.00 -8.95
C LEU A 209 11.10 9.41 -8.77
N ALA A 210 10.98 10.18 -9.84
CA ALA A 210 10.33 11.49 -9.83
C ALA A 210 8.85 11.38 -9.43
N HIS A 211 8.14 10.35 -9.87
CA HIS A 211 6.76 10.11 -9.47
C HIS A 211 6.63 9.84 -7.95
N MET A 212 7.58 9.10 -7.36
CA MET A 212 7.61 8.87 -5.91
C MET A 212 7.83 10.17 -5.14
N LYS A 213 8.74 11.04 -5.64
CA LYS A 213 8.94 12.38 -5.07
C LYS A 213 7.65 13.20 -5.11
N GLU A 214 6.94 13.20 -6.24
CA GLU A 214 5.67 13.94 -6.37
C GLU A 214 4.61 13.44 -5.39
N ALA A 215 4.46 12.12 -5.22
CA ALA A 215 3.53 11.55 -4.26
C ALA A 215 3.84 11.99 -2.82
N VAL A 216 5.13 12.02 -2.44
CA VAL A 216 5.57 12.41 -1.09
C VAL A 216 5.46 13.92 -0.87
N ILE A 217 5.93 14.74 -1.81
CA ILE A 217 6.02 16.20 -1.62
C ILE A 217 4.68 16.87 -1.94
N ASN A 218 4.14 16.61 -3.13
CA ASN A 218 2.91 17.25 -3.60
C ASN A 218 1.66 16.51 -3.12
N GLY A 219 1.67 15.19 -3.13
CA GLY A 219 0.58 14.35 -2.61
C GLY A 219 0.52 14.25 -1.10
N LYS A 220 1.62 14.66 -0.40
CA LYS A 220 1.79 14.56 1.06
C LYS A 220 1.61 13.15 1.63
N SER A 221 1.88 12.13 0.83
CA SER A 221 1.84 10.74 1.31
C SER A 221 2.98 10.45 2.29
N ASP A 222 2.76 9.51 3.21
CA ASP A 222 3.74 9.07 4.20
C ASP A 222 4.53 7.86 3.75
N ALA A 223 3.98 7.15 2.76
CA ALA A 223 4.64 6.05 2.10
C ALA A 223 4.24 5.99 0.62
N VAL A 224 5.08 5.32 -0.16
CA VAL A 224 4.79 4.95 -1.55
C VAL A 224 4.88 3.45 -1.71
N LEU A 225 3.82 2.86 -2.26
CA LEU A 225 3.76 1.45 -2.60
C LEU A 225 3.95 1.29 -4.10
N ALA A 226 4.86 0.40 -4.50
CA ALA A 226 5.15 0.15 -5.90
C ALA A 226 5.53 -1.32 -6.14
N ALA A 227 5.15 -1.85 -7.30
CA ALA A 227 5.42 -3.23 -7.69
C ALA A 227 6.35 -3.30 -8.91
N SER A 228 5.84 -3.03 -10.10
CA SER A 228 6.53 -3.29 -11.37
C SER A 228 7.88 -2.62 -11.52
N ILE A 229 8.05 -1.41 -10.99
CA ILE A 229 9.31 -0.66 -11.03
C ILE A 229 10.46 -1.40 -10.32
N PHE A 230 10.14 -2.14 -9.25
CA PHE A 230 11.09 -2.93 -8.48
C PHE A 230 11.20 -4.37 -9.01
N HIS A 231 10.08 -5.01 -9.37
CA HIS A 231 10.08 -6.39 -9.89
C HIS A 231 10.90 -6.53 -11.18
N PHE A 232 10.76 -5.57 -12.10
CA PHE A 232 11.50 -5.57 -13.35
C PHE A 232 12.88 -4.90 -13.26
N CYS A 233 13.37 -4.64 -12.04
CA CYS A 233 14.67 -4.04 -11.78
C CYS A 233 14.91 -2.73 -12.58
N THR A 234 13.84 -1.97 -12.83
CA THR A 234 13.97 -0.62 -13.44
C THR A 234 14.73 0.29 -12.50
N TYR A 235 14.45 0.17 -11.20
CA TYR A 235 15.20 0.75 -10.09
C TYR A 235 15.22 -0.22 -8.92
N SER A 236 16.27 -0.16 -8.09
CA SER A 236 16.29 -0.81 -6.79
C SER A 236 15.58 0.03 -5.72
N VAL A 237 15.19 -0.59 -4.63
CA VAL A 237 14.64 0.13 -3.47
C VAL A 237 15.67 1.12 -2.91
N ASN A 238 16.95 0.72 -2.88
CA ASN A 238 18.04 1.59 -2.41
C ASN A 238 18.18 2.86 -3.27
N GLU A 239 18.14 2.76 -4.60
CA GLU A 239 18.16 3.94 -5.49
C GLU A 239 16.98 4.87 -5.20
N ALA A 240 15.79 4.32 -4.98
CA ALA A 240 14.60 5.10 -4.65
C ALA A 240 14.78 5.83 -3.30
N LYS A 241 15.31 5.16 -2.28
CA LYS A 241 15.60 5.78 -0.98
C LYS A 241 16.65 6.89 -1.07
N GLN A 242 17.72 6.64 -1.79
CA GLN A 242 18.78 7.65 -2.01
C GLN A 242 18.23 8.88 -2.75
N TYR A 243 17.41 8.65 -3.79
CA TYR A 243 16.78 9.74 -4.53
C TYR A 243 15.86 10.58 -3.63
N LEU A 244 14.96 9.95 -2.88
CA LEU A 244 14.05 10.66 -1.97
C LEU A 244 14.82 11.41 -0.88
N LYS A 245 15.89 10.83 -0.34
CA LYS A 245 16.76 11.48 0.64
C LYS A 245 17.42 12.73 0.04
N ALA A 246 17.95 12.65 -1.15
CA ALA A 246 18.62 13.78 -1.82
C ALA A 246 17.66 14.94 -2.08
N VAL A 247 16.42 14.66 -2.53
CA VAL A 247 15.45 15.70 -2.85
C VAL A 247 14.74 16.28 -1.62
N SER A 248 14.71 15.57 -0.49
CA SER A 248 14.19 16.09 0.78
C SER A 248 15.14 17.08 1.44
N TYR A 249 16.45 16.97 1.20
CA TYR A 249 17.44 17.93 1.72
C TYR A 249 17.44 19.26 0.97
N THR A 250 17.04 19.30 -0.29
CA THR A 250 17.03 20.53 -1.11
C THR A 250 16.00 21.57 -0.64
N HIS A 251 15.00 21.17 0.17
CA HIS A 251 14.01 22.08 0.73
C HIS A 251 14.36 22.61 2.13
N LEU A 252 15.48 22.19 2.73
CA LEU A 252 15.94 22.66 4.07
C LEU A 252 17.05 23.72 3.99
N THR A 253 17.55 24.07 2.84
CA THR A 253 18.39 25.24 2.67
C THR A 253 17.50 26.47 2.60
N LEU A 254 17.24 27.08 3.75
CA LEU A 254 16.78 28.47 3.80
C LEU A 254 17.78 29.32 2.99
N PRO A 255 17.30 30.27 2.15
CA PRO A 255 18.21 31.20 1.53
C PRO A 255 18.91 31.95 2.65
N THR A 256 20.22 31.79 2.76
CA THR A 256 21.06 32.65 3.56
C THR A 256 20.91 34.06 2.97
N SER A 257 20.18 34.92 3.66
CA SER A 257 20.17 36.34 3.35
C SER A 257 21.59 36.84 3.57
N THR A 258 22.34 37.03 2.49
CA THR A 258 23.53 37.86 2.48
C THR A 258 23.05 39.28 2.62
N HIS A 259 23.06 39.81 3.85
CA HIS A 259 23.14 41.24 4.07
C HIS A 259 24.62 41.58 4.03
N GLY A 260 25.04 42.19 2.90
CA GLY A 260 26.24 42.99 2.80
C GLY A 260 25.94 44.44 3.22
#